data_1b1e7e997aa9dd0e8967854be2ae85ea
#
_entry.id   1b1e7e997aa9dd0e8967854be2ae85ea
#
_cell.length_a   1.000
_cell.length_b   1.000
_cell.length_c   1.000
_cell.angle_alpha   90.00
_cell.angle_beta   90.00
_cell.angle_gamma   90.00
#
_symmetry.space_group_name_H-M   'P 1'
#
loop_
_entity.id
_entity.type
_entity.pdbx_description
1 polymer ?
#
loop_
_entity_poly.entity_id
_entity_poly.type
_entity_poly.pdbx_seq_one_letter_code
_entity_poly.pdbx_strand_id
1 'polypeptide(L)'
;MPCNLAVTITKGVTAPEHLQKLLTPAVVKTLVESFVKTHEIFKGYQYQNVRLFERMDMVEIYLSFGHRLELRQINGVWTINGRFPRNEGASLENMTSLLTTLLNKGADRLYARQVKNVLKSFGKVEETQAKVQDGQTQVEVTLLKFEV
;
A
#
# COMPACT_ATOMS: atom_id res chain seq x y z
N MET A 1 32.65 14.42 16.00
CA MET A 1 31.28 14.27 16.40
C MET A 1 30.48 13.48 15.41
N PRO A 2 30.04 12.35 15.80
CA PRO A 2 29.21 11.60 14.88
C PRO A 2 27.88 12.29 14.76
N CYS A 3 27.66 12.94 13.69
CA CYS A 3 26.33 13.28 13.36
C CYS A 3 25.60 11.99 13.06
N ASN A 4 24.59 11.69 13.82
CA ASN A 4 23.65 10.64 13.45
C ASN A 4 22.91 11.11 12.20
N LEU A 5 23.62 11.10 11.09
CA LEU A 5 23.06 11.49 9.83
C LEU A 5 22.11 10.39 9.39
N ALA A 6 20.85 10.76 9.25
CA ALA A 6 19.84 9.89 8.73
C ALA A 6 19.47 10.32 7.31
N VAL A 7 19.07 9.37 6.50
CA VAL A 7 18.44 9.64 5.23
C VAL A 7 16.93 9.51 5.41
N THR A 8 16.18 10.45 4.83
CA THR A 8 14.72 10.46 4.86
C THR A 8 14.19 10.46 3.45
N ILE A 9 13.22 9.60 3.19
CA ILE A 9 12.53 9.52 1.90
C ILE A 9 11.03 9.59 2.13
N THR A 10 10.35 10.43 1.36
CA THR A 10 8.90 10.53 1.37
C THR A 10 8.35 10.24 -0.02
N LYS A 11 7.40 9.33 -0.11
CA LYS A 11 6.73 8.96 -1.36
C LYS A 11 5.23 9.01 -1.22
N GLY A 12 4.55 9.56 -2.22
CA GLY A 12 3.10 9.55 -2.30
C GLY A 12 2.59 8.34 -3.08
N VAL A 13 1.46 7.81 -2.66
CA VAL A 13 0.75 6.78 -3.44
C VAL A 13 0.11 7.48 -4.63
N THR A 14 0.29 6.93 -5.83
CA THR A 14 -0.11 7.58 -7.08
C THR A 14 -1.47 7.16 -7.60
N ALA A 15 -2.10 6.16 -7.00
CA ALA A 15 -3.47 5.77 -7.36
C ALA A 15 -4.43 6.97 -7.23
N PRO A 16 -5.48 7.05 -8.05
CA PRO A 16 -6.47 8.13 -7.91
C PRO A 16 -7.01 8.25 -6.49
N GLU A 17 -7.21 9.47 -6.03
CA GLU A 17 -7.59 9.74 -4.64
C GLU A 17 -8.85 8.98 -4.21
N HIS A 18 -9.86 8.90 -5.09
CA HIS A 18 -11.09 8.16 -4.79
C HIS A 18 -10.86 6.67 -4.56
N LEU A 19 -9.80 6.10 -5.13
CA LEU A 19 -9.40 4.70 -4.91
C LEU A 19 -8.59 4.55 -3.62
N GLN A 20 -7.75 5.53 -3.31
CA GLN A 20 -6.98 5.50 -2.07
C GLN A 20 -7.87 5.53 -0.83
N LYS A 21 -9.04 6.14 -0.91
CA LYS A 21 -10.02 6.15 0.18
C LYS A 21 -10.54 4.76 0.54
N LEU A 22 -10.46 3.81 -0.38
CA LEU A 22 -10.81 2.42 -0.12
C LEU A 22 -9.79 1.73 0.79
N LEU A 23 -8.56 2.24 0.81
CA LEU A 23 -7.51 1.76 1.69
C LEU A 23 -7.67 2.40 3.07
N THR A 24 -8.48 1.79 3.92
CA THR A 24 -8.58 2.23 5.31
C THR A 24 -7.28 1.88 6.05
N PRO A 25 -6.94 2.57 7.14
CA PRO A 25 -5.75 2.22 7.92
C PRO A 25 -5.71 0.75 8.35
N ALA A 26 -6.85 0.16 8.72
CA ALA A 26 -6.93 -1.26 9.08
C ALA A 26 -6.58 -2.19 7.90
N VAL A 27 -7.05 -1.87 6.70
CA VAL A 27 -6.72 -2.62 5.48
C VAL A 27 -5.23 -2.49 5.17
N VAL A 28 -4.69 -1.30 5.25
CA VAL A 28 -3.26 -1.06 5.02
C VAL A 28 -2.41 -1.82 6.02
N LYS A 29 -2.80 -1.82 7.30
CA LYS A 29 -2.10 -2.61 8.32
C LYS A 29 -2.03 -4.08 7.92
N THR A 30 -3.13 -4.67 7.51
CA THR A 30 -3.19 -6.08 7.10
C THR A 30 -2.30 -6.36 5.89
N LEU A 31 -2.36 -5.49 4.86
CA LEU A 31 -1.52 -5.63 3.67
C LEU A 31 -0.03 -5.54 4.01
N VAL A 32 0.33 -4.56 4.82
CA VAL A 32 1.72 -4.32 5.21
C VAL A 32 2.25 -5.45 6.09
N GLU A 33 1.47 -5.95 7.05
CA GLU A 33 1.88 -7.09 7.87
C GLU A 33 2.24 -8.31 7.04
N SER A 34 1.39 -8.66 6.09
CA SER A 34 1.65 -9.78 5.19
C SER A 34 2.90 -9.54 4.36
N PHE A 35 3.05 -8.34 3.82
CA PHE A 35 4.19 -7.97 2.98
C PHE A 35 5.52 -8.03 3.75
N VAL A 36 5.56 -7.45 4.94
CA VAL A 36 6.78 -7.43 5.78
C VAL A 36 7.21 -8.83 6.18
N LYS A 37 6.25 -9.72 6.46
CA LYS A 37 6.54 -11.11 6.85
C LYS A 37 7.05 -11.96 5.70
N THR A 38 6.65 -11.66 4.47
CA THR A 38 6.92 -12.54 3.32
C THR A 38 8.00 -12.02 2.38
N HIS A 39 8.22 -10.71 2.32
CA HIS A 39 9.17 -10.14 1.36
C HIS A 39 10.61 -10.19 1.89
N GLU A 40 11.53 -10.62 1.04
CA GLU A 40 12.94 -10.80 1.41
C GLU A 40 13.64 -9.53 1.86
N ILE A 41 13.23 -8.37 1.37
CA ILE A 41 13.88 -7.11 1.71
C ILE A 41 13.86 -6.81 3.21
N PHE A 42 12.89 -7.38 3.94
CA PHE A 42 12.75 -7.18 5.38
C PHE A 42 13.46 -8.23 6.23
N LYS A 43 13.99 -9.29 5.62
CA LYS A 43 14.60 -10.40 6.37
C LYS A 43 15.84 -10.04 7.16
N GLY A 44 16.55 -9.00 6.75
CA GLY A 44 17.76 -8.54 7.43
C GLY A 44 17.52 -7.79 8.74
N TYR A 45 16.27 -7.56 9.11
CA TYR A 45 15.93 -6.81 10.31
C TYR A 45 15.48 -7.75 11.40
N GLN A 46 16.00 -7.55 12.63
CA GLN A 46 15.79 -8.46 13.74
C GLN A 46 14.34 -8.48 14.24
N TYR A 47 13.67 -7.36 14.17
CA TYR A 47 12.32 -7.24 14.68
C TYR A 47 11.44 -6.46 13.70
N GLN A 48 10.36 -7.10 13.31
CA GLN A 48 9.40 -6.53 12.39
C GLN A 48 8.01 -6.62 13.01
N ASN A 49 7.41 -5.49 13.24
CA ASN A 49 6.06 -5.40 13.76
C ASN A 49 5.34 -4.25 13.06
N VAL A 50 4.06 -4.38 12.89
CA VAL A 50 3.23 -3.35 12.26
C VAL A 50 2.20 -2.88 13.29
N ARG A 51 2.17 -1.59 13.54
CA ARG A 51 1.22 -0.97 14.48
C ARG A 51 0.29 -0.03 13.76
N LEU A 52 -0.98 -0.09 14.14
CA LEU A 52 -2.00 0.84 13.69
C LEU A 52 -2.24 1.90 14.76
N PHE A 53 -2.17 3.16 14.35
CA PHE A 53 -2.53 4.31 15.17
C PHE A 53 -3.79 4.94 14.59
N GLU A 54 -4.96 4.49 15.07
CA GLU A 54 -6.25 4.88 14.50
C GLU A 54 -6.49 6.38 14.53
N ARG A 55 -6.13 7.04 15.63
CA ARG A 55 -6.32 8.49 15.78
C ARG A 55 -5.51 9.34 14.81
N MET A 56 -4.44 8.76 14.28
CA MET A 56 -3.52 9.45 13.38
C MET A 56 -3.65 8.98 11.93
N ASP A 57 -4.55 8.04 11.65
CA ASP A 57 -4.66 7.38 10.36
C ASP A 57 -3.29 6.91 9.85
N MET A 58 -2.52 6.30 10.73
CA MET A 58 -1.13 5.95 10.49
C MET A 58 -0.86 4.48 10.78
N VAL A 59 -0.05 3.89 9.92
CA VAL A 59 0.50 2.56 10.11
C VAL A 59 2.01 2.70 10.21
N GLU A 60 2.61 2.16 11.26
CA GLU A 60 4.06 2.20 11.47
C GLU A 60 4.64 0.81 11.40
N ILE A 61 5.75 0.68 10.67
CA ILE A 61 6.53 -0.56 10.61
C ILE A 61 7.72 -0.40 11.54
N TYR A 62 7.76 -1.24 12.57
CA TYR A 62 8.88 -1.29 13.49
C TYR A 62 9.95 -2.22 12.94
N LEU A 63 11.11 -1.65 12.70
CA LEU A 63 12.29 -2.36 12.27
C LEU A 63 13.35 -2.30 13.38
N SER A 64 14.57 -2.69 13.07
CA SER A 64 15.69 -2.54 13.99
C SER A 64 15.97 -1.07 14.31
N PHE A 65 16.71 -0.83 15.38
CA PHE A 65 17.00 0.52 15.84
C PHE A 65 17.55 1.42 14.73
N GLY A 66 17.05 2.64 14.68
CA GLY A 66 17.47 3.62 13.68
C GLY A 66 16.72 3.53 12.35
N HIS A 67 15.83 2.58 12.23
CA HIS A 67 15.04 2.35 11.02
C HIS A 67 13.57 2.61 11.30
N ARG A 68 12.95 3.49 10.53
CA ARG A 68 11.57 3.88 10.72
C ARG A 68 10.83 3.98 9.38
N LEU A 69 9.66 3.36 9.31
CA LEU A 69 8.75 3.47 8.17
C LEU A 69 7.35 3.78 8.67
N GLU A 70 6.77 4.85 8.14
CA GLU A 70 5.42 5.29 8.47
C GLU A 70 4.58 5.43 7.19
N LEU A 71 3.35 4.94 7.24
CA LEU A 71 2.36 5.12 6.20
C LEU A 71 1.23 5.93 6.81
N ARG A 72 0.95 7.10 6.28
CA ARG A 72 -0.06 8.00 6.82
C ARG A 72 -1.05 8.41 5.74
N GLN A 73 -2.33 8.41 6.11
CA GLN A 73 -3.40 8.90 5.26
C GLN A 73 -3.79 10.32 5.70
N ILE A 74 -3.64 11.28 4.80
CA ILE A 74 -4.00 12.68 5.04
C ILE A 74 -4.95 13.10 3.94
N ASN A 75 -6.17 13.49 4.32
CA ASN A 75 -7.22 13.89 3.36
C ASN A 75 -7.49 12.81 2.30
N GLY A 76 -7.43 11.55 2.71
CA GLY A 76 -7.67 10.42 1.80
C GLY A 76 -6.48 9.99 0.97
N VAL A 77 -5.35 10.66 1.09
CA VAL A 77 -4.14 10.34 0.31
C VAL A 77 -3.08 9.70 1.21
N TRP A 78 -2.54 8.59 0.76
CA TRP A 78 -1.49 7.87 1.49
C TRP A 78 -0.11 8.39 1.12
N THR A 79 0.70 8.62 2.15
CA THR A 79 2.10 9.02 2.04
C THR A 79 2.96 8.06 2.84
N ILE A 80 4.07 7.63 2.26
CA ILE A 80 5.03 6.75 2.90
C ILE A 80 6.27 7.56 3.25
N ASN A 81 6.63 7.58 4.53
CA ASN A 81 7.77 8.30 5.04
C ASN A 81 8.72 7.33 5.73
N GLY A 82 9.98 7.35 5.32
CA GLY A 82 10.99 6.48 5.89
C GLY A 82 12.22 7.25 6.33
N ARG A 83 12.84 6.78 7.42
CA ARG A 83 14.09 7.31 7.95
C ARG A 83 15.01 6.17 8.34
N PHE A 84 16.16 6.11 7.70
CA PHE A 84 17.17 5.08 7.93
C PHE A 84 18.53 5.74 8.20
N PRO A 85 19.50 4.99 8.75
CA PRO A 85 20.88 5.45 8.80
C PRO A 85 21.37 5.83 7.40
N ARG A 86 22.23 6.83 7.31
CA ARG A 86 22.68 7.42 6.06
C ARG A 86 23.24 6.42 5.05
N ASN A 87 23.95 5.40 5.52
CA ASN A 87 24.56 4.38 4.66
C ASN A 87 23.55 3.37 4.10
N GLU A 88 22.29 3.43 4.51
CA GLU A 88 21.23 2.52 4.08
C GLU A 88 20.18 3.19 3.19
N GLY A 89 20.55 4.28 2.54
CA GLY A 89 19.64 5.01 1.67
C GLY A 89 19.09 4.17 0.51
N ALA A 90 19.89 3.27 -0.05
CA ALA A 90 19.44 2.39 -1.12
C ALA A 90 18.37 1.41 -0.64
N SER A 91 18.53 0.85 0.55
CA SER A 91 17.53 -0.03 1.16
C SER A 91 16.23 0.72 1.44
N LEU A 92 16.33 1.94 1.96
CA LEU A 92 15.16 2.78 2.21
C LEU A 92 14.41 3.10 0.91
N GLU A 93 15.13 3.45 -0.15
CA GLU A 93 14.55 3.73 -1.46
C GLU A 93 13.77 2.51 -1.97
N ASN A 94 14.36 1.32 -1.87
CA ASN A 94 13.72 0.09 -2.31
C ASN A 94 12.46 -0.22 -1.49
N MET A 95 12.53 -0.11 -0.17
CA MET A 95 11.40 -0.38 0.71
C MET A 95 10.24 0.59 0.48
N THR A 96 10.54 1.88 0.37
CA THR A 96 9.49 2.88 0.12
C THR A 96 8.84 2.70 -1.24
N SER A 97 9.62 2.35 -2.26
CA SER A 97 9.10 2.05 -3.60
C SER A 97 8.20 0.82 -3.60
N LEU A 98 8.61 -0.24 -2.91
CA LEU A 98 7.82 -1.45 -2.79
C LEU A 98 6.52 -1.23 -2.03
N LEU A 99 6.55 -0.46 -0.95
CA LEU A 99 5.35 -0.11 -0.19
C LEU A 99 4.39 0.74 -1.02
N THR A 100 4.90 1.69 -1.79
CA THR A 100 4.09 2.50 -2.71
C THR A 100 3.39 1.61 -3.73
N THR A 101 4.12 0.68 -4.32
CA THR A 101 3.56 -0.30 -5.26
C THR A 101 2.51 -1.18 -4.61
N LEU A 102 2.75 -1.63 -3.38
CA LEU A 102 1.80 -2.43 -2.61
C LEU A 102 0.47 -1.70 -2.43
N LEU A 103 0.52 -0.43 -2.04
CA LEU A 103 -0.70 0.36 -1.82
C LEU A 103 -1.41 0.67 -3.14
N ASN A 104 -0.69 0.98 -4.20
CA ASN A 104 -1.29 1.17 -5.53
C ASN A 104 -2.04 -0.07 -6.00
N LYS A 105 -1.40 -1.24 -5.89
CA LYS A 105 -2.04 -2.52 -6.26
C LYS A 105 -3.21 -2.84 -5.34
N GLY A 106 -3.09 -2.55 -4.06
CA GLY A 106 -4.17 -2.76 -3.10
C GLY A 106 -5.41 -1.95 -3.44
N ALA A 107 -5.24 -0.68 -3.79
CA ALA A 107 -6.33 0.19 -4.22
C ALA A 107 -7.02 -0.35 -5.46
N ASP A 108 -6.24 -0.78 -6.46
CA ASP A 108 -6.77 -1.35 -7.70
C ASP A 108 -7.57 -2.63 -7.46
N ARG A 109 -7.08 -3.52 -6.61
CA ARG A 109 -7.76 -4.77 -6.27
C ARG A 109 -9.08 -4.53 -5.54
N LEU A 110 -9.10 -3.58 -4.61
CA LEU A 110 -10.32 -3.22 -3.89
C LEU A 110 -11.35 -2.62 -4.85
N TYR A 111 -10.93 -1.76 -5.75
CA TYR A 111 -11.80 -1.20 -6.77
C TYR A 111 -12.39 -2.28 -7.68
N ALA A 112 -11.55 -3.18 -8.17
CA ALA A 112 -12.00 -4.30 -9.00
C ALA A 112 -13.03 -5.16 -8.25
N ARG A 113 -12.81 -5.42 -6.97
CA ARG A 113 -13.76 -6.17 -6.13
C ARG A 113 -15.09 -5.45 -5.98
N GLN A 114 -15.07 -4.13 -5.77
CA GLN A 114 -16.28 -3.34 -5.68
C GLN A 114 -17.08 -3.37 -6.97
N VAL A 115 -16.41 -3.18 -8.11
CA VAL A 115 -17.06 -3.25 -9.43
C VAL A 115 -17.67 -4.61 -9.65
N LYS A 116 -16.95 -5.68 -9.31
CA LYS A 116 -17.45 -7.06 -9.41
C LYS A 116 -18.71 -7.26 -8.57
N ASN A 117 -18.71 -6.77 -7.33
CA ASN A 117 -19.85 -6.91 -6.43
C ASN A 117 -21.09 -6.15 -6.93
N VAL A 118 -20.89 -4.94 -7.45
CA VAL A 118 -21.99 -4.16 -8.06
C VAL A 118 -22.54 -4.91 -9.27
N LEU A 119 -21.68 -5.41 -10.14
CA LEU A 119 -22.12 -6.09 -11.37
C LEU A 119 -22.75 -7.44 -11.12
N LYS A 120 -22.45 -8.11 -10.00
CA LYS A 120 -23.14 -9.35 -9.60
C LYS A 120 -24.65 -9.16 -9.40
N SER A 121 -25.09 -7.94 -9.07
CA SER A 121 -26.51 -7.64 -8.95
C SER A 121 -27.21 -7.61 -10.31
N PHE A 122 -26.46 -7.50 -11.40
CA PHE A 122 -26.98 -7.48 -12.78
C PHE A 122 -26.76 -8.80 -13.54
N GLY A 123 -25.96 -9.72 -12.97
CA GLY A 123 -25.67 -11.00 -13.62
C GLY A 123 -24.45 -11.70 -13.05
N LYS A 124 -24.05 -12.79 -13.70
CA LYS A 124 -22.83 -13.49 -13.34
C LYS A 124 -21.62 -12.76 -13.91
N VAL A 125 -20.60 -12.64 -13.10
CA VAL A 125 -19.31 -12.07 -13.51
C VAL A 125 -18.34 -13.21 -13.76
N GLU A 126 -17.85 -13.32 -14.99
CA GLU A 126 -16.90 -14.36 -15.37
C GLU A 126 -15.46 -13.96 -15.00
N GLU A 127 -15.08 -12.74 -15.32
CA GLU A 127 -13.73 -12.27 -15.11
C GLU A 127 -13.70 -10.80 -14.72
N THR A 128 -12.84 -10.44 -13.80
CA THR A 128 -12.58 -9.05 -13.42
C THR A 128 -11.08 -8.82 -13.38
N GLN A 129 -10.61 -7.81 -14.10
CA GLN A 129 -9.22 -7.40 -14.11
C GLN A 129 -9.11 -5.91 -13.86
N ALA A 130 -8.13 -5.50 -13.06
CA ALA A 130 -7.81 -4.10 -12.84
C ALA A 130 -6.46 -3.77 -13.48
N LYS A 131 -6.40 -2.67 -14.22
CA LYS A 131 -5.18 -2.18 -14.85
C LYS A 131 -4.99 -0.72 -14.49
N VAL A 132 -3.73 -0.32 -14.32
CA VAL A 132 -3.37 1.09 -14.18
C VAL A 132 -2.75 1.56 -15.50
N GLN A 133 -3.35 2.57 -16.11
CA GLN A 133 -2.87 3.15 -17.34
C GLN A 133 -2.95 4.68 -17.21
N ASP A 134 -1.82 5.36 -17.47
CA ASP A 134 -1.72 6.82 -17.39
C ASP A 134 -2.22 7.40 -16.05
N GLY A 135 -1.92 6.71 -14.94
CA GLY A 135 -2.35 7.12 -13.62
C GLY A 135 -3.83 6.88 -13.31
N GLN A 136 -4.56 6.22 -14.21
CA GLN A 136 -5.96 5.87 -14.02
C GLN A 136 -6.12 4.37 -13.88
N THR A 137 -6.96 3.96 -12.94
CA THR A 137 -7.33 2.55 -12.78
C THR A 137 -8.48 2.21 -13.72
N GLN A 138 -8.24 1.22 -14.57
CA GLN A 138 -9.25 0.66 -15.45
C GLN A 138 -9.63 -0.73 -14.97
N VAL A 139 -10.92 -1.02 -14.95
CA VAL A 139 -11.44 -2.34 -14.56
C VAL A 139 -12.13 -2.97 -15.75
N GLU A 140 -11.63 -4.13 -16.16
CA GLU A 140 -12.26 -4.93 -17.21
C GLU A 140 -13.09 -6.03 -16.54
N VAL A 141 -14.36 -6.10 -16.89
CA VAL A 141 -15.29 -7.08 -16.35
C VAL A 141 -16.01 -7.78 -17.48
N THR A 142 -15.99 -9.11 -17.43
CA THR A 142 -16.75 -9.93 -18.36
C THR A 142 -18.01 -10.45 -17.66
N LEU A 143 -19.17 -10.06 -18.16
CA LEU A 143 -20.45 -10.54 -17.66
C LEU A 143 -20.94 -11.72 -18.48
N LEU A 144 -21.42 -12.75 -17.80
CA LEU A 144 -22.13 -13.83 -18.46
C LEU A 144 -23.53 -13.35 -18.85
N LYS A 145 -23.99 -13.83 -20.01
CA LYS A 145 -25.27 -13.43 -20.53
C LYS A 145 -26.41 -13.79 -19.57
N PHE A 146 -27.29 -12.84 -19.35
CA PHE A 146 -28.52 -13.11 -18.60
C PHE A 146 -29.43 -14.06 -19.36
N GLU A 147 -29.91 -15.08 -18.67
CA GLU A 147 -31.08 -15.81 -19.11
C GLU A 147 -32.29 -15.19 -18.43
N VAL A 148 -33.16 -14.69 -19.23
CA VAL A 148 -34.44 -14.15 -18.75
C VAL A 148 -35.44 -15.29 -18.60
#